data_7f751cda5201ded670a5a9de7c1ed83a
#
_entry.id   7f751cda5201ded670a5a9de7c1ed83a
#
_cell.length_a   1.000
_cell.length_b   1.000
_cell.length_c   1.000
_cell.angle_alpha   90.00
_cell.angle_beta   90.00
_cell.angle_gamma   90.00
#
_symmetry.space_group_name_H-M   'P 1'
#
loop_
_entity.id
_entity.type
_entity.pdbx_description
1 polymer ?
#
loop_
_entity_poly.entity_id
_entity_poly.type
_entity_poly.pdbx_seq_one_letter_code
_entity_poly.pdbx_strand_id
1 'polypeptide(L)'
;MSRPEHQTNQRASQATPYLGVEGTRPYAGAGWYYAEYRDRVSAELIALLAEQLGWSTRYRVLDVGAGPGQLSLLIAPFVAEVVAIEPEPDMLAEGERRAAMAGIGNVRFVAGSSDDLPALRSPLGMFCAALMGQSFHWMVDKDRVLEDLSAMIDEVDGAIAFVTPRTISIPDELRAAQEVTQEILERHLVNVPPGPHPNGRHDPFEEILGRSPFPRIERIERIYETRVRPTIESILGYEYTISHVLTRLGANRGAFEHEARAALSWVKSVGEVSIVRRDEALIGRR
;
A
#
# COMPACT_ATOMS: atom_id res chain seq x y z
N MET A 1 16.92 -7.33 43.43
CA MET A 1 16.80 -6.26 42.40
C MET A 1 15.77 -6.71 41.40
N SER A 2 14.54 -6.23 41.55
CA SER A 2 13.35 -6.64 40.79
C SER A 2 13.29 -5.86 39.45
N ARG A 3 13.03 -6.57 38.36
CA ARG A 3 12.78 -5.99 37.05
C ARG A 3 11.45 -5.24 37.06
N PRO A 4 11.31 -4.08 36.43
CA PRO A 4 10.01 -3.42 36.24
C PRO A 4 9.20 -4.16 35.20
N GLU A 5 7.97 -4.54 35.55
CA GLU A 5 6.94 -5.04 34.68
C GLU A 5 6.49 -3.94 33.70
N HIS A 6 6.68 -4.18 32.42
CA HIS A 6 6.07 -3.36 31.38
C HIS A 6 4.54 -3.61 31.38
N GLN A 7 3.81 -2.62 31.89
CA GLN A 7 2.36 -2.55 31.68
C GLN A 7 2.08 -2.35 30.19
N THR A 8 1.72 -3.44 29.53
CA THR A 8 1.10 -3.43 28.21
C THR A 8 -0.23 -2.71 28.30
N ASN A 9 -0.30 -1.54 27.68
CA ASN A 9 -1.49 -0.71 27.59
C ASN A 9 -2.49 -1.39 26.65
N GLN A 10 -3.32 -2.30 27.17
CA GLN A 10 -4.43 -2.92 26.46
C GLN A 10 -5.57 -1.91 26.34
N ARG A 11 -5.49 -1.04 25.34
CA ARG A 11 -6.64 -0.49 24.63
C ARG A 11 -6.49 -0.85 23.17
N ALA A 12 -6.75 -2.12 22.85
CA ALA A 12 -7.14 -2.49 21.50
C ALA A 12 -8.46 -1.74 21.23
N SER A 13 -8.35 -0.63 20.50
CA SER A 13 -9.46 -0.05 19.78
C SER A 13 -10.11 -1.18 18.99
N GLN A 14 -11.43 -1.36 19.13
CA GLN A 14 -12.19 -2.23 18.27
C GLN A 14 -12.11 -1.60 16.87
N ALA A 15 -11.11 -2.02 16.09
CA ALA A 15 -10.97 -1.61 14.71
C ALA A 15 -12.26 -1.98 13.97
N THR A 16 -12.90 -1.00 13.37
CA THR A 16 -14.05 -1.17 12.49
C THR A 16 -13.71 -2.23 11.45
N PRO A 17 -14.59 -3.21 11.18
CA PRO A 17 -14.25 -4.30 10.27
C PRO A 17 -13.90 -3.72 8.90
N TYR A 18 -12.68 -3.94 8.51
CA TYR A 18 -12.16 -3.71 7.18
C TYR A 18 -13.08 -4.40 6.17
N LEU A 19 -13.49 -3.71 5.10
CA LEU A 19 -14.44 -4.19 4.10
C LEU A 19 -14.09 -5.55 3.49
N GLY A 20 -14.35 -6.55 4.22
CA GLY A 20 -14.42 -7.94 3.84
C GLY A 20 -15.70 -8.49 4.43
N VAL A 21 -16.11 -9.67 4.03
CA VAL A 21 -17.09 -10.47 4.76
C VAL A 21 -16.76 -10.36 6.25
N GLU A 22 -17.73 -10.00 7.07
CA GLU A 22 -17.60 -9.76 8.50
C GLU A 22 -16.61 -10.76 9.13
N GLY A 23 -15.51 -10.26 9.68
CA GLY A 23 -14.45 -11.08 10.31
C GLY A 23 -13.27 -11.49 9.42
N THR A 24 -13.18 -11.11 8.14
CA THR A 24 -12.02 -11.41 7.29
C THR A 24 -11.04 -10.25 7.19
N ARG A 25 -9.74 -10.56 7.36
CA ARG A 25 -8.63 -9.62 7.18
C ARG A 25 -7.94 -9.93 5.86
N PRO A 26 -8.14 -9.11 4.80
CA PRO A 26 -7.67 -9.41 3.43
C PRO A 26 -6.17 -9.60 3.31
N TYR A 27 -5.41 -8.95 4.16
CA TYR A 27 -3.94 -8.95 4.14
C TYR A 27 -3.30 -9.63 5.36
N ALA A 28 -4.08 -10.41 6.15
CA ALA A 28 -3.52 -11.13 7.28
C ALA A 28 -2.35 -12.04 6.86
N GLY A 29 -1.20 -11.89 7.51
CA GLY A 29 0.05 -12.59 7.21
C GLY A 29 0.80 -12.10 5.97
N ALA A 30 0.30 -11.06 5.28
CA ALA A 30 0.90 -10.58 4.03
C ALA A 30 1.99 -9.50 4.24
N GLY A 31 2.15 -8.93 5.43
CA GLY A 31 3.00 -7.76 5.67
C GLY A 31 4.40 -7.89 5.09
N TRP A 32 5.12 -8.97 5.42
CA TRP A 32 6.47 -9.21 4.91
C TRP A 32 6.49 -9.40 3.38
N TYR A 33 5.56 -10.20 2.83
CA TYR A 33 5.48 -10.45 1.38
C TYR A 33 5.17 -9.15 0.63
N TYR A 34 4.23 -8.37 1.13
CA TYR A 34 3.87 -7.08 0.56
C TYR A 34 5.07 -6.13 0.52
N ALA A 35 5.76 -6.01 1.64
CA ALA A 35 6.94 -5.16 1.73
C ALA A 35 8.10 -5.64 0.83
N GLU A 36 8.22 -6.94 0.53
CA GLU A 36 9.30 -7.50 -0.26
C GLU A 36 8.99 -7.54 -1.76
N TYR A 37 7.77 -7.96 -2.13
CA TYR A 37 7.46 -8.34 -3.51
C TYR A 37 6.44 -7.43 -4.20
N ARG A 38 5.71 -6.58 -3.46
CA ARG A 38 4.75 -5.67 -4.08
C ARG A 38 5.45 -4.56 -4.85
N ASP A 39 4.90 -4.20 -6.01
CA ASP A 39 5.38 -3.08 -6.81
C ASP A 39 5.42 -1.78 -5.98
N ARG A 40 6.56 -1.09 -6.07
CA ARG A 40 6.81 0.19 -5.40
C ARG A 40 6.95 1.28 -6.43
N VAL A 41 6.58 2.48 -6.06
CA VAL A 41 6.95 3.66 -6.86
C VAL A 41 8.45 3.92 -6.75
N SER A 42 9.01 4.54 -7.78
CA SER A 42 10.40 4.97 -7.79
C SER A 42 10.64 6.12 -6.80
N ALA A 43 11.84 6.17 -6.24
CA ALA A 43 12.27 7.28 -5.40
C ALA A 43 12.25 8.62 -6.17
N GLU A 44 12.51 8.57 -7.48
CA GLU A 44 12.48 9.73 -8.35
C GLU A 44 11.08 10.32 -8.52
N LEU A 45 10.01 9.50 -8.57
CA LEU A 45 8.65 10.04 -8.55
C LEU A 45 8.39 10.79 -7.25
N ILE A 46 8.83 10.23 -6.12
CA ILE A 46 8.63 10.89 -4.81
C ILE A 46 9.44 12.18 -4.70
N ALA A 47 10.66 12.23 -5.24
CA ALA A 47 11.43 13.46 -5.30
C ALA A 47 10.75 14.54 -6.15
N LEU A 48 10.20 14.19 -7.31
CA LEU A 48 9.42 15.10 -8.14
C LEU A 48 8.15 15.58 -7.42
N LEU A 49 7.47 14.67 -6.72
CA LEU A 49 6.29 15.03 -5.92
C LEU A 49 6.65 15.98 -4.78
N ALA A 50 7.78 15.73 -4.10
CA ALA A 50 8.27 16.58 -3.02
C ALA A 50 8.61 18.00 -3.52
N GLU A 51 9.25 18.11 -4.68
CA GLU A 51 9.52 19.38 -5.34
C GLU A 51 8.23 20.11 -5.74
N GLN A 52 7.30 19.41 -6.40
CA GLN A 52 6.01 19.96 -6.86
C GLN A 52 5.15 20.46 -5.69
N LEU A 53 5.19 19.76 -4.54
CA LEU A 53 4.43 20.12 -3.33
C LEU A 53 5.23 21.03 -2.39
N GLY A 54 6.47 21.39 -2.72
CA GLY A 54 7.30 22.28 -1.93
C GLY A 54 7.65 21.74 -0.55
N TRP A 55 7.80 20.41 -0.41
CA TRP A 55 8.07 19.79 0.88
C TRP A 55 9.40 20.24 1.50
N SER A 56 9.42 20.28 2.80
CA SER A 56 10.63 20.58 3.58
C SER A 56 10.52 19.97 4.97
N THR A 57 11.63 19.96 5.71
CA THR A 57 11.71 19.43 7.08
C THR A 57 10.88 20.22 8.11
N ARG A 58 10.00 21.13 7.68
CA ARG A 58 9.01 21.83 8.51
C ARG A 58 7.62 21.22 8.39
N TYR A 59 7.38 20.40 7.38
CA TYR A 59 6.06 19.88 7.03
C TYR A 59 5.84 18.47 7.55
N ARG A 60 4.60 18.13 7.74
CA ARG A 60 4.11 16.80 8.11
C ARG A 60 3.23 16.29 7.00
N VAL A 61 3.37 15.01 6.68
CA VAL A 61 2.61 14.33 5.64
C VAL A 61 1.85 13.17 6.25
N LEU A 62 0.62 12.95 5.78
CA LEU A 62 -0.23 11.82 6.15
C LEU A 62 -0.20 10.77 5.02
N ASP A 63 0.03 9.50 5.36
CA ASP A 63 -0.07 8.36 4.43
C ASP A 63 -1.24 7.48 4.90
N VAL A 64 -2.32 7.40 4.11
CA VAL A 64 -3.57 6.72 4.48
C VAL A 64 -3.68 5.37 3.76
N GLY A 65 -3.76 4.29 4.53
CA GLY A 65 -3.63 2.94 4.03
C GLY A 65 -2.18 2.66 3.64
N ALA A 66 -1.27 2.96 4.56
CA ALA A 66 0.17 2.98 4.32
C ALA A 66 0.77 1.59 4.05
N GLY A 67 0.03 0.52 4.37
CA GLY A 67 0.57 -0.83 4.30
C GLY A 67 1.82 -0.97 5.18
N PRO A 68 2.87 -1.66 4.69
CA PRO A 68 4.13 -1.76 5.41
C PRO A 68 5.03 -0.51 5.24
N GLY A 69 4.44 0.65 4.98
CA GLY A 69 5.14 1.93 4.94
C GLY A 69 6.03 2.15 3.70
N GLN A 70 5.82 1.42 2.61
CA GLN A 70 6.67 1.56 1.42
C GLN A 70 6.73 3.01 0.90
N LEU A 71 5.58 3.70 0.85
CA LEU A 71 5.49 5.09 0.45
C LEU A 71 6.01 6.01 1.57
N SER A 72 5.58 5.78 2.81
CA SER A 72 6.01 6.55 3.98
C SER A 72 7.53 6.64 4.13
N LEU A 73 8.25 5.52 3.94
CA LEU A 73 9.71 5.47 4.05
C LEU A 73 10.41 6.25 2.93
N LEU A 74 9.82 6.31 1.73
CA LEU A 74 10.34 7.13 0.62
C LEU A 74 10.09 8.63 0.85
N ILE A 75 9.01 9.01 1.52
CA ILE A 75 8.65 10.40 1.85
C ILE A 75 9.50 10.95 2.99
N ALA A 76 9.85 10.12 3.96
CA ALA A 76 10.50 10.51 5.21
C ALA A 76 11.71 11.46 5.05
N PRO A 77 12.61 11.30 4.04
CA PRO A 77 13.74 12.22 3.85
C PRO A 77 13.37 13.67 3.51
N PHE A 78 12.15 13.93 3.07
CA PHE A 78 11.72 15.23 2.56
C PHE A 78 10.94 16.06 3.58
N VAL A 79 10.52 15.47 4.71
CA VAL A 79 9.58 16.08 5.64
C VAL A 79 10.00 15.93 7.12
N ALA A 80 9.38 16.72 8.01
CA ALA A 80 9.61 16.59 9.46
C ALA A 80 9.09 15.28 10.04
N GLU A 81 7.89 14.87 9.64
CA GLU A 81 7.23 13.66 10.10
C GLU A 81 6.32 13.11 9.00
N VAL A 82 6.29 11.79 8.87
CA VAL A 82 5.24 11.06 8.18
C VAL A 82 4.38 10.34 9.21
N VAL A 83 3.06 10.53 9.16
CA VAL A 83 2.11 9.72 9.93
C VAL A 83 1.49 8.71 8.98
N ALA A 84 1.74 7.43 9.24
CA ALA A 84 1.30 6.30 8.43
C ALA A 84 0.12 5.61 9.11
N ILE A 85 -1.09 5.77 8.58
CA ILE A 85 -2.31 5.12 9.09
C ILE A 85 -2.53 3.82 8.33
N GLU A 86 -2.69 2.71 9.06
CA GLU A 86 -2.91 1.39 8.47
C GLU A 86 -3.75 0.52 9.42
N PRO A 87 -4.83 -0.13 8.93
CA PRO A 87 -5.68 -0.97 9.79
C PRO A 87 -5.11 -2.38 10.03
N GLU A 88 -4.22 -2.90 9.15
CA GLU A 88 -3.72 -4.27 9.25
C GLU A 88 -2.50 -4.36 10.17
N PRO A 89 -2.59 -5.04 11.34
CA PRO A 89 -1.48 -5.10 12.31
C PRO A 89 -0.19 -5.71 11.75
N ASP A 90 -0.29 -6.71 10.85
CA ASP A 90 0.89 -7.34 10.26
C ASP A 90 1.64 -6.37 9.33
N MET A 91 0.92 -5.48 8.66
CA MET A 91 1.48 -4.41 7.86
C MET A 91 2.19 -3.37 8.72
N LEU A 92 1.53 -2.92 9.81
CA LEU A 92 2.12 -1.96 10.75
C LEU A 92 3.42 -2.48 11.35
N ALA A 93 3.40 -3.72 11.88
CA ALA A 93 4.57 -4.35 12.47
C ALA A 93 5.74 -4.47 11.48
N GLU A 94 5.46 -4.81 10.24
CA GLU A 94 6.49 -4.86 9.20
C GLU A 94 7.01 -3.47 8.83
N GLY A 95 6.16 -2.45 8.78
CA GLY A 95 6.54 -1.06 8.55
C GLY A 95 7.47 -0.53 9.64
N GLU A 96 7.12 -0.71 10.91
CA GLU A 96 7.96 -0.35 12.05
C GLU A 96 9.31 -1.05 12.01
N ARG A 97 9.32 -2.36 11.72
CA ARG A 97 10.56 -3.13 11.57
C ARG A 97 11.45 -2.56 10.45
N ARG A 98 10.89 -2.22 9.29
CA ARG A 98 11.64 -1.67 8.14
C ARG A 98 12.16 -0.27 8.44
N ALA A 99 11.37 0.58 9.06
CA ALA A 99 11.80 1.90 9.50
C ALA A 99 13.01 1.80 10.44
N ALA A 100 12.93 0.93 11.44
CA ALA A 100 14.02 0.70 12.39
C ALA A 100 15.29 0.17 11.70
N MET A 101 15.16 -0.79 10.79
CA MET A 101 16.31 -1.34 10.02
C MET A 101 16.97 -0.29 9.11
N ALA A 102 16.18 0.63 8.55
CA ALA A 102 16.67 1.72 7.72
C ALA A 102 17.19 2.93 8.51
N GLY A 103 17.07 2.92 9.85
CA GLY A 103 17.42 4.06 10.71
C GLY A 103 16.51 5.28 10.49
N ILE A 104 15.29 5.09 10.01
CA ILE A 104 14.30 6.15 9.76
C ILE A 104 13.48 6.34 11.02
N GLY A 105 13.64 7.49 11.70
CA GLY A 105 13.01 7.79 12.99
C GLY A 105 11.82 8.75 12.91
N ASN A 106 11.52 9.31 11.74
CA ASN A 106 10.47 10.30 11.56
C ASN A 106 9.21 9.76 10.85
N VAL A 107 8.99 8.45 10.86
CA VAL A 107 7.74 7.81 10.46
C VAL A 107 7.03 7.28 11.69
N ARG A 108 5.81 7.75 11.93
CA ARG A 108 4.95 7.29 13.03
C ARG A 108 3.83 6.43 12.47
N PHE A 109 3.85 5.15 12.80
CA PHE A 109 2.79 4.21 12.44
C PHE A 109 1.62 4.30 13.41
N VAL A 110 0.39 4.34 12.89
CA VAL A 110 -0.85 4.52 13.64
C VAL A 110 -1.88 3.49 13.16
N ALA A 111 -2.37 2.68 14.09
CA ALA A 111 -3.44 1.74 13.78
C ALA A 111 -4.76 2.50 13.54
N GLY A 112 -5.36 2.29 12.38
CA GLY A 112 -6.63 2.92 11.99
C GLY A 112 -6.89 2.80 10.50
N SER A 113 -8.10 3.13 10.10
CA SER A 113 -8.60 3.14 8.73
C SER A 113 -9.01 4.54 8.30
N SER A 114 -9.48 4.71 7.06
CA SER A 114 -10.09 5.95 6.61
C SER A 114 -11.35 6.33 7.41
N ASP A 115 -12.05 5.37 7.98
CA ASP A 115 -13.25 5.62 8.78
C ASP A 115 -12.92 6.22 10.16
N ASP A 116 -11.67 6.07 10.62
CA ASP A 116 -11.19 6.60 11.90
C ASP A 116 -10.68 8.05 11.78
N LEU A 117 -10.57 8.63 10.57
CA LEU A 117 -10.05 9.98 10.33
C LEU A 117 -10.71 11.05 11.21
N PRO A 118 -12.06 11.08 11.39
CA PRO A 118 -12.68 12.06 12.27
C PRO A 118 -12.18 12.01 13.72
N ALA A 119 -11.97 10.81 14.24
CA ALA A 119 -11.48 10.58 15.61
C ALA A 119 -9.97 10.87 15.71
N LEU A 120 -9.22 10.61 14.66
CA LEU A 120 -7.77 10.82 14.59
C LEU A 120 -7.39 12.29 14.34
N ARG A 121 -8.30 13.14 13.86
CA ARG A 121 -8.05 14.54 13.55
C ARG A 121 -7.43 15.30 14.73
N SER A 122 -8.07 15.25 15.91
CA SER A 122 -7.59 16.01 17.07
C SER A 122 -6.22 15.52 17.58
N PRO A 123 -5.98 14.22 17.77
CA PRO A 123 -4.68 13.74 18.24
C PRO A 123 -3.55 13.84 17.21
N LEU A 124 -3.86 13.85 15.91
CA LEU A 124 -2.83 13.91 14.88
C LEU A 124 -2.52 15.34 14.42
N GLY A 125 -3.49 16.25 14.45
CA GLY A 125 -3.34 17.65 14.00
C GLY A 125 -3.32 17.79 12.48
N MET A 126 -2.64 18.84 12.00
CA MET A 126 -2.64 19.26 10.60
C MET A 126 -1.43 18.74 9.82
N PHE A 127 -1.61 18.59 8.50
CA PHE A 127 -0.61 18.14 7.55
C PHE A 127 -0.58 19.04 6.31
N CYS A 128 0.57 19.14 5.64
CA CYS A 128 0.65 19.83 4.36
C CYS A 128 0.08 19.01 3.20
N ALA A 129 0.12 17.68 3.32
CA ALA A 129 -0.45 16.78 2.32
C ALA A 129 -0.92 15.46 2.92
N ALA A 130 -1.89 14.82 2.26
CA ALA A 130 -2.24 13.42 2.48
C ALA A 130 -1.99 12.61 1.21
N LEU A 131 -1.39 11.44 1.36
CA LEU A 131 -1.13 10.51 0.27
C LEU A 131 -1.88 9.21 0.45
N MET A 132 -2.21 8.57 -0.66
CA MET A 132 -2.85 7.27 -0.74
C MET A 132 -2.15 6.43 -1.82
N GLY A 133 -1.23 5.57 -1.37
CA GLY A 133 -0.47 4.68 -2.22
C GLY A 133 -1.22 3.37 -2.47
N GLN A 134 -1.90 3.22 -3.60
CA GLN A 134 -2.72 2.04 -3.91
C GLN A 134 -3.75 1.68 -2.82
N SER A 135 -4.26 2.65 -2.07
CA SER A 135 -5.20 2.41 -0.96
C SER A 135 -6.59 3.01 -1.17
N PHE A 136 -6.71 4.13 -1.91
CA PHE A 136 -7.97 4.86 -2.06
C PHE A 136 -9.11 4.02 -2.64
N HIS A 137 -8.82 3.07 -3.51
CA HIS A 137 -9.84 2.17 -4.07
C HIS A 137 -10.48 1.25 -3.01
N TRP A 138 -9.84 1.05 -1.85
CA TRP A 138 -10.40 0.29 -0.74
C TRP A 138 -11.39 1.09 0.12
N MET A 139 -11.39 2.41 0.01
CA MET A 139 -12.24 3.29 0.80
C MET A 139 -13.66 3.29 0.25
N VAL A 140 -14.66 3.05 1.11
CA VAL A 140 -16.06 2.88 0.68
C VAL A 140 -16.67 4.17 0.22
N ASP A 141 -16.69 5.16 1.11
CA ASP A 141 -17.24 6.49 0.87
C ASP A 141 -16.10 7.47 0.56
N LYS A 142 -15.70 7.49 -0.70
CA LYS A 142 -14.57 8.29 -1.16
C LYS A 142 -14.79 9.78 -1.00
N ASP A 143 -16.00 10.25 -1.24
CA ASP A 143 -16.35 11.66 -1.08
C ASP A 143 -16.22 12.08 0.39
N ARG A 144 -16.75 11.28 1.32
CA ARG A 144 -16.59 11.50 2.75
C ARG A 144 -15.12 11.48 3.20
N VAL A 145 -14.33 10.52 2.71
CA VAL A 145 -12.90 10.46 3.06
C VAL A 145 -12.17 11.75 2.65
N LEU A 146 -12.46 12.30 1.46
CA LEU A 146 -11.87 13.55 1.02
C LEU A 146 -12.32 14.76 1.85
N GLU A 147 -13.57 14.77 2.29
CA GLU A 147 -14.08 15.78 3.24
C GLU A 147 -13.37 15.67 4.61
N ASP A 148 -13.26 14.46 5.17
CA ASP A 148 -12.57 14.23 6.43
C ASP A 148 -11.09 14.63 6.34
N LEU A 149 -10.41 14.29 5.25
CA LEU A 149 -9.04 14.71 4.98
C LEU A 149 -8.93 16.23 4.83
N SER A 150 -9.91 16.88 4.21
CA SER A 150 -9.88 18.32 4.04
C SER A 150 -9.80 19.08 5.36
N ALA A 151 -10.35 18.49 6.42
CA ALA A 151 -10.30 19.07 7.76
C ALA A 151 -8.95 18.83 8.49
N MET A 152 -8.04 18.02 7.91
CA MET A 152 -6.71 17.70 8.42
C MET A 152 -5.58 18.27 7.55
N ILE A 153 -5.91 18.83 6.40
CA ILE A 153 -4.94 19.35 5.42
C ILE A 153 -4.97 20.88 5.42
N ASP A 154 -3.79 21.49 5.32
CA ASP A 154 -3.61 22.93 5.28
C ASP A 154 -4.56 23.62 4.28
N GLU A 155 -5.15 24.76 4.70
CA GLU A 155 -6.16 25.44 3.92
C GLU A 155 -5.59 26.20 2.71
N VAL A 156 -4.33 26.58 2.73
CA VAL A 156 -3.74 27.47 1.70
C VAL A 156 -3.03 26.65 0.62
N ASP A 157 -2.08 25.80 1.01
CA ASP A 157 -1.22 25.05 0.08
C ASP A 157 -1.40 23.53 0.18
N GLY A 158 -2.46 23.10 0.87
CA GLY A 158 -2.72 21.69 1.14
C GLY A 158 -3.07 20.89 -0.10
N ALA A 159 -2.57 19.66 -0.15
CA ALA A 159 -2.78 18.77 -1.27
C ALA A 159 -3.11 17.35 -0.81
N ILE A 160 -3.77 16.61 -1.71
CA ILE A 160 -3.83 15.15 -1.63
C ILE A 160 -3.19 14.53 -2.88
N ALA A 161 -2.65 13.33 -2.78
CA ALA A 161 -2.09 12.65 -3.93
C ALA A 161 -2.41 11.15 -3.92
N PHE A 162 -2.89 10.65 -5.05
CA PHE A 162 -3.02 9.22 -5.30
C PHE A 162 -1.78 8.74 -6.05
N VAL A 163 -1.03 7.84 -5.42
CA VAL A 163 0.25 7.38 -5.95
C VAL A 163 0.12 5.93 -6.40
N THR A 164 0.41 5.68 -7.68
CA THR A 164 0.16 4.38 -8.31
C THR A 164 1.35 3.92 -9.15
N PRO A 165 2.09 2.89 -8.72
CA PRO A 165 3.02 2.17 -9.59
C PRO A 165 2.24 1.21 -10.49
N ARG A 166 2.65 1.09 -11.74
CA ARG A 166 2.12 0.09 -12.69
C ARG A 166 3.24 -0.52 -13.50
N THR A 167 3.21 -1.82 -13.67
CA THR A 167 3.98 -2.49 -14.71
C THR A 167 3.15 -2.50 -15.99
N ILE A 168 3.63 -1.86 -17.05
CA ILE A 168 2.91 -1.68 -18.32
C ILE A 168 3.40 -2.61 -19.43
N SER A 169 4.58 -3.20 -19.28
CA SER A 169 5.10 -4.23 -20.16
C SER A 169 5.98 -5.21 -19.41
N ILE A 170 5.72 -6.48 -19.64
CA ILE A 170 6.53 -7.60 -19.14
C ILE A 170 6.89 -8.53 -20.30
N PRO A 171 8.07 -9.17 -20.31
CA PRO A 171 8.45 -10.14 -21.30
C PRO A 171 7.63 -11.43 -21.19
N ASP A 172 7.63 -12.21 -22.27
CA ASP A 172 6.80 -13.42 -22.41
C ASP A 172 7.13 -14.48 -21.33
N GLU A 173 8.39 -14.58 -20.91
CA GLU A 173 8.81 -15.50 -19.86
C GLU A 173 8.12 -15.16 -18.51
N LEU A 174 8.02 -13.89 -18.16
CA LEU A 174 7.31 -13.48 -16.94
C LEU A 174 5.82 -13.69 -17.08
N ARG A 175 5.25 -13.39 -18.25
CA ARG A 175 3.83 -13.63 -18.52
C ARG A 175 3.50 -15.10 -18.39
N ALA A 176 4.28 -15.99 -19.03
CA ALA A 176 4.11 -17.43 -18.91
C ALA A 176 4.20 -17.93 -17.46
N ALA A 177 5.14 -17.39 -16.68
CA ALA A 177 5.27 -17.74 -15.26
C ALA A 177 4.05 -17.31 -14.44
N GLN A 178 3.51 -16.11 -14.71
CA GLN A 178 2.29 -15.62 -14.06
C GLN A 178 1.06 -16.48 -14.41
N GLU A 179 0.89 -16.82 -15.70
CA GLU A 179 -0.21 -17.66 -16.17
C GLU A 179 -0.20 -19.05 -15.51
N VAL A 180 0.97 -19.71 -15.50
CA VAL A 180 1.15 -21.01 -14.83
C VAL A 180 0.85 -20.91 -13.34
N THR A 181 1.31 -19.85 -12.68
CA THR A 181 1.09 -19.64 -11.24
C THR A 181 -0.39 -19.42 -10.94
N GLN A 182 -1.08 -18.61 -11.73
CA GLN A 182 -2.52 -18.34 -11.55
C GLN A 182 -3.36 -19.61 -11.74
N GLU A 183 -3.06 -20.39 -12.77
CA GLU A 183 -3.76 -21.67 -13.01
C GLU A 183 -3.63 -22.63 -11.83
N ILE A 184 -2.42 -22.76 -11.26
CA ILE A 184 -2.19 -23.60 -10.08
C ILE A 184 -2.89 -23.00 -8.85
N LEU A 185 -2.76 -21.68 -8.65
CA LEU A 185 -3.36 -20.97 -7.52
C LEU A 185 -4.88 -21.21 -7.46
N GLU A 186 -5.58 -21.05 -8.59
CA GLU A 186 -7.03 -21.25 -8.67
C GLU A 186 -7.48 -22.64 -8.22
N ARG A 187 -6.68 -23.68 -8.47
CA ARG A 187 -6.98 -25.06 -8.02
C ARG A 187 -6.85 -25.23 -6.51
N HIS A 188 -6.00 -24.43 -5.87
CA HIS A 188 -5.70 -24.55 -4.45
C HIS A 188 -6.48 -23.56 -3.56
N LEU A 189 -7.07 -22.52 -4.16
CA LEU A 189 -7.88 -21.56 -3.40
C LEU A 189 -9.16 -22.24 -2.88
N VAL A 190 -9.37 -22.18 -1.57
CA VAL A 190 -10.65 -22.58 -0.99
C VAL A 190 -11.74 -21.62 -1.50
N ASN A 191 -12.91 -22.16 -1.88
CA ASN A 191 -14.08 -21.39 -2.29
C ASN A 191 -14.66 -20.58 -1.09
N VAL A 192 -13.92 -19.58 -0.65
CA VAL A 192 -14.46 -18.46 0.09
C VAL A 192 -14.85 -17.46 -0.97
N PRO A 193 -16.11 -17.01 -1.04
CA PRO A 193 -16.48 -15.94 -1.95
C PRO A 193 -15.45 -14.82 -1.79
N PRO A 194 -14.88 -14.27 -2.88
CA PRO A 194 -14.09 -13.07 -2.75
C PRO A 194 -14.97 -12.09 -2.00
N GLY A 195 -14.47 -11.58 -0.86
CA GLY A 195 -15.14 -10.49 -0.19
C GLY A 195 -15.46 -9.42 -1.22
N PRO A 196 -16.50 -8.61 -1.03
CA PRO A 196 -16.82 -7.57 -1.97
C PRO A 196 -15.56 -6.75 -2.18
N HIS A 197 -14.93 -6.97 -3.33
CA HIS A 197 -13.93 -6.02 -3.78
C HIS A 197 -14.70 -4.71 -3.92
N PRO A 198 -14.24 -3.60 -3.36
CA PRO A 198 -14.96 -2.33 -3.44
C PRO A 198 -15.12 -1.81 -4.88
N ASN A 199 -14.80 -2.63 -5.86
CA ASN A 199 -14.95 -2.41 -7.30
C ASN A 199 -16.40 -2.52 -7.80
N GLY A 200 -17.37 -1.96 -7.04
CA GLY A 200 -18.52 -1.37 -7.69
C GLY A 200 -18.02 -0.32 -8.71
N ARG A 201 -18.80 0.09 -9.69
CA ARG A 201 -18.48 1.19 -10.60
C ARG A 201 -17.90 2.35 -9.79
N HIS A 202 -16.60 2.58 -9.92
CA HIS A 202 -15.97 3.73 -9.29
C HIS A 202 -15.80 4.80 -10.35
N ASP A 203 -16.29 5.99 -10.05
CA ASP A 203 -15.92 7.16 -10.83
C ASP A 203 -14.39 7.21 -10.92
N PRO A 204 -13.83 7.65 -12.03
CA PRO A 204 -12.41 7.96 -12.12
C PRO A 204 -11.97 8.89 -11.00
N PHE A 205 -10.77 8.71 -10.48
CA PHE A 205 -10.29 9.54 -9.35
C PHE A 205 -10.30 11.02 -9.67
N GLU A 206 -10.11 11.39 -10.96
CA GLU A 206 -10.23 12.77 -11.44
C GLU A 206 -11.64 13.34 -11.23
N GLU A 207 -12.68 12.55 -11.50
CA GLU A 207 -14.07 12.98 -11.30
C GLU A 207 -14.39 13.16 -9.81
N ILE A 208 -13.84 12.26 -8.97
CA ILE A 208 -14.01 12.38 -7.51
C ILE A 208 -13.28 13.62 -6.99
N LEU A 209 -12.05 13.87 -7.45
CA LEU A 209 -11.31 15.07 -7.10
C LEU A 209 -12.02 16.33 -7.56
N GLY A 210 -12.53 16.35 -8.80
CA GLY A 210 -13.20 17.52 -9.38
C GLY A 210 -14.42 18.01 -8.59
N ARG A 211 -15.07 17.13 -7.81
CA ARG A 211 -16.19 17.50 -6.93
C ARG A 211 -15.82 17.58 -5.44
N SER A 212 -14.56 17.34 -5.10
CA SER A 212 -14.04 17.35 -3.73
C SER A 212 -13.53 18.73 -3.31
N PRO A 213 -13.12 18.92 -2.05
CA PRO A 213 -12.40 20.11 -1.61
C PRO A 213 -11.04 20.34 -2.29
N PHE A 214 -10.60 19.45 -3.20
CA PHE A 214 -9.32 19.51 -3.90
C PHE A 214 -9.47 19.48 -5.43
N PRO A 215 -10.22 20.43 -6.04
CA PRO A 215 -10.64 20.34 -7.43
C PRO A 215 -9.58 20.71 -8.47
N ARG A 216 -8.45 21.32 -8.06
CA ARG A 216 -7.34 21.64 -8.97
C ARG A 216 -6.45 20.43 -9.16
N ILE A 217 -6.55 19.80 -10.33
CA ILE A 217 -5.93 18.49 -10.62
C ILE A 217 -4.62 18.72 -11.38
N GLU A 218 -3.57 18.09 -10.88
CA GLU A 218 -2.24 18.00 -11.52
C GLU A 218 -1.83 16.54 -11.62
N ARG A 219 -0.93 16.22 -12.54
CA ARG A 219 -0.42 14.86 -12.72
C ARG A 219 1.08 14.88 -12.93
N ILE A 220 1.77 13.99 -12.23
CA ILE A 220 3.16 13.66 -12.47
C ILE A 220 3.19 12.21 -12.94
N GLU A 221 3.89 11.96 -14.03
CA GLU A 221 4.06 10.61 -14.58
C GLU A 221 5.53 10.36 -14.89
N ARG A 222 5.97 9.15 -14.66
CA ARG A 222 7.32 8.69 -14.99
C ARG A 222 7.26 7.30 -15.60
N ILE A 223 7.70 7.19 -16.86
CA ILE A 223 7.83 5.90 -17.54
C ILE A 223 9.32 5.56 -17.60
N TYR A 224 9.66 4.34 -17.20
CA TYR A 224 11.04 3.88 -17.16
C TYR A 224 11.15 2.38 -17.34
N GLU A 225 12.30 1.97 -17.83
CA GLU A 225 12.68 0.58 -17.95
C GLU A 225 13.54 0.16 -16.76
N THR A 226 13.31 -1.02 -16.24
CA THR A 226 14.13 -1.61 -15.19
C THR A 226 14.42 -3.08 -15.49
N ARG A 227 15.55 -3.57 -15.02
CA ARG A 227 15.94 -4.98 -15.16
C ARG A 227 15.62 -5.71 -13.88
N VAL A 228 15.04 -6.89 -14.03
CA VAL A 228 14.72 -7.79 -12.93
C VAL A 228 15.21 -9.19 -13.27
N ARG A 229 15.67 -9.92 -12.27
CA ARG A 229 15.93 -11.36 -12.42
C ARG A 229 14.76 -12.08 -11.73
N PRO A 230 13.87 -12.74 -12.49
CA PRO A 230 12.77 -13.47 -11.89
C PRO A 230 13.31 -14.68 -11.11
N THR A 231 12.69 -14.92 -9.97
CA THR A 231 12.91 -16.13 -9.17
C THR A 231 11.56 -16.74 -8.84
N ILE A 232 11.55 -18.04 -8.54
CA ILE A 232 10.30 -18.70 -8.10
C ILE A 232 9.78 -18.01 -6.84
N GLU A 233 10.68 -17.61 -5.94
CA GLU A 233 10.35 -16.88 -4.70
C GLU A 233 9.67 -15.54 -4.99
N SER A 234 10.17 -14.77 -5.97
CA SER A 234 9.57 -13.47 -6.32
C SER A 234 8.20 -13.63 -6.97
N ILE A 235 8.01 -14.66 -7.78
CA ILE A 235 6.72 -14.96 -8.43
C ILE A 235 5.69 -15.37 -7.38
N LEU A 236 5.98 -16.37 -6.56
CA LEU A 236 5.07 -16.82 -5.50
C LEU A 236 4.85 -15.74 -4.44
N GLY A 237 5.90 -15.03 -4.07
CA GLY A 237 5.82 -13.94 -3.11
C GLY A 237 4.91 -12.82 -3.58
N TYR A 238 4.90 -12.49 -4.87
CA TYR A 238 3.97 -11.51 -5.44
C TYR A 238 2.51 -11.94 -5.28
N GLU A 239 2.18 -13.22 -5.52
CA GLU A 239 0.82 -13.72 -5.31
C GLU A 239 0.32 -13.51 -3.88
N TYR A 240 1.21 -13.66 -2.90
CA TYR A 240 0.89 -13.43 -1.49
C TYR A 240 0.67 -11.96 -1.13
N THR A 241 0.97 -11.03 -2.05
CA THR A 241 0.63 -9.61 -1.89
C THR A 241 -0.77 -9.26 -2.36
N ILE A 242 -1.45 -10.19 -3.02
CA ILE A 242 -2.82 -10.02 -3.50
C ILE A 242 -3.78 -10.30 -2.35
N SER A 243 -4.77 -9.43 -2.20
CA SER A 243 -5.75 -9.52 -1.13
C SER A 243 -6.41 -10.92 -1.08
N HIS A 244 -6.59 -11.45 0.11
CA HIS A 244 -7.20 -12.74 0.40
C HIS A 244 -6.45 -14.00 -0.08
N VAL A 245 -5.36 -13.91 -0.86
CA VAL A 245 -4.68 -15.09 -1.37
C VAL A 245 -4.17 -15.96 -0.22
N LEU A 246 -3.42 -15.41 0.73
CA LEU A 246 -2.91 -16.17 1.87
C LEU A 246 -4.03 -16.78 2.73
N THR A 247 -5.07 -16.02 3.00
CA THR A 247 -6.21 -16.48 3.81
C THR A 247 -7.02 -17.56 3.10
N ARG A 248 -7.17 -17.47 1.78
CA ARG A 248 -7.89 -18.46 0.94
C ARG A 248 -7.07 -19.72 0.67
N LEU A 249 -5.76 -19.63 0.62
CA LEU A 249 -4.90 -20.82 0.55
C LEU A 249 -4.98 -21.63 1.85
N GLY A 250 -4.94 -20.97 3.00
CA GLY A 250 -5.03 -21.67 4.29
C GLY A 250 -4.12 -22.88 4.39
N ALA A 251 -4.69 -24.04 4.70
CA ALA A 251 -3.96 -25.31 4.80
C ALA A 251 -3.41 -25.83 3.45
N ASN A 252 -3.95 -25.36 2.32
CA ASN A 252 -3.52 -25.79 0.98
C ASN A 252 -2.22 -25.11 0.52
N ARG A 253 -1.73 -24.12 1.26
CA ARG A 253 -0.55 -23.34 0.88
C ARG A 253 0.66 -24.22 0.57
N GLY A 254 0.96 -25.21 1.39
CA GLY A 254 2.09 -26.12 1.17
C GLY A 254 1.97 -26.94 -0.12
N ALA A 255 0.75 -27.40 -0.44
CA ALA A 255 0.48 -28.12 -1.68
C ALA A 255 0.60 -27.22 -2.90
N PHE A 256 0.06 -25.99 -2.83
CA PHE A 256 0.24 -24.96 -3.85
C PHE A 256 1.71 -24.66 -4.12
N GLU A 257 2.49 -24.36 -3.08
CA GLU A 257 3.92 -24.06 -3.21
C GLU A 257 4.70 -25.23 -3.84
N HIS A 258 4.40 -26.47 -3.45
CA HIS A 258 5.06 -27.65 -4.01
C HIS A 258 4.81 -27.79 -5.51
N GLU A 259 3.55 -27.71 -5.93
CA GLU A 259 3.16 -27.83 -7.33
C GLU A 259 3.70 -26.66 -8.17
N ALA A 260 3.56 -25.42 -7.69
CA ALA A 260 4.04 -24.25 -8.39
C ALA A 260 5.57 -24.24 -8.56
N ARG A 261 6.33 -24.64 -7.53
CA ARG A 261 7.79 -24.76 -7.62
C ARG A 261 8.25 -25.79 -8.65
N ALA A 262 7.53 -26.90 -8.77
CA ALA A 262 7.82 -27.92 -9.78
C ALA A 262 7.55 -27.37 -11.20
N ALA A 263 6.38 -26.78 -11.41
CA ALA A 263 5.96 -26.21 -12.71
C ALA A 263 6.84 -25.03 -13.15
N LEU A 264 7.32 -24.21 -12.20
CA LEU A 264 8.17 -23.05 -12.47
C LEU A 264 9.68 -23.35 -12.46
N SER A 265 10.09 -24.63 -12.43
CA SER A 265 11.52 -24.98 -12.34
C SER A 265 12.40 -24.39 -13.45
N TRP A 266 11.82 -24.14 -14.63
CA TRP A 266 12.47 -23.51 -15.77
C TRP A 266 12.80 -22.02 -15.54
N VAL A 267 12.14 -21.32 -14.62
CA VAL A 267 12.43 -19.92 -14.28
C VAL A 267 13.87 -19.73 -13.84
N LYS A 268 14.50 -20.75 -13.25
CA LYS A 268 15.91 -20.73 -12.84
C LYS A 268 16.88 -20.50 -14.01
N SER A 269 16.46 -20.84 -15.24
CA SER A 269 17.25 -20.61 -16.45
C SER A 269 17.02 -19.25 -17.10
N VAL A 270 16.01 -18.49 -16.62
CA VAL A 270 15.73 -17.14 -17.10
C VAL A 270 16.77 -16.18 -16.54
N GLY A 271 17.42 -15.43 -17.42
CA GLY A 271 18.36 -14.38 -17.05
C GLY A 271 17.69 -13.12 -16.54
N GLU A 272 18.39 -12.01 -16.58
CA GLU A 272 17.79 -10.70 -16.39
C GLU A 272 16.87 -10.37 -17.56
N VAL A 273 15.71 -9.86 -17.23
CA VAL A 273 14.69 -9.42 -18.20
C VAL A 273 14.33 -7.97 -17.96
N SER A 274 13.92 -7.29 -19.01
CA SER A 274 13.50 -5.89 -18.94
C SER A 274 12.00 -5.79 -18.76
N ILE A 275 11.57 -4.95 -17.83
CA ILE A 275 10.17 -4.58 -17.64
C ILE A 275 10.01 -3.07 -17.77
N VAL A 276 8.89 -2.63 -18.32
CA VAL A 276 8.56 -1.21 -18.42
C VAL A 276 7.55 -0.86 -17.36
N ARG A 277 7.87 0.15 -16.57
CA ARG A 277 7.03 0.65 -15.48
C ARG A 277 6.54 2.05 -15.76
N ARG A 278 5.36 2.36 -15.23
CA ARG A 278 4.81 3.69 -15.14
C ARG A 278 4.43 3.96 -13.70
N ASP A 279 5.04 4.97 -13.12
CA ASP A 279 4.65 5.52 -11.84
C ASP A 279 3.85 6.80 -12.08
N GLU A 280 2.78 6.98 -11.33
CA GLU A 280 1.89 8.13 -11.46
C GLU A 280 1.55 8.68 -10.09
N ALA A 281 1.54 10.01 -9.98
CA ALA A 281 0.92 10.73 -8.87
C ALA A 281 -0.16 11.67 -9.44
N LEU A 282 -1.42 11.42 -9.09
CA LEU A 282 -2.55 12.29 -9.36
C LEU A 282 -2.76 13.17 -8.14
N ILE A 283 -2.60 14.47 -8.30
CA ILE A 283 -2.59 15.44 -7.21
C ILE A 283 -3.85 16.28 -7.28
N GLY A 284 -4.55 16.43 -6.15
CA GLY A 284 -5.62 17.39 -5.96
C GLY A 284 -5.17 18.50 -5.02
N ARG A 285 -5.39 19.76 -5.40
CA ARG A 285 -5.14 20.95 -4.55
C ARG A 285 -6.42 21.72 -4.28
N ARG A 286 -6.42 22.46 -3.20
CA ARG A 286 -7.49 23.41 -2.88
C ARG A 286 -7.61 24.55 -3.88
#